data_2bc6b5dba9f1341fd43eddfc94eb6a89
#
_entry.id   2bc6b5dba9f1341fd43eddfc94eb6a89
#
_cell.length_a   1.000
_cell.length_b   1.000
_cell.length_c   1.000
_cell.angle_alpha   90.00
_cell.angle_beta   90.00
_cell.angle_gamma   90.00
#
_symmetry.space_group_name_H-M   'P 1'
#
loop_
_entity.id
_entity.type
_entity.pdbx_description
1 polymer ?
#
loop_
_entity_poly.entity_id
_entity_poly.type
_entity_poly.pdbx_seq_one_letter_code
_entity_poly.pdbx_strand_id
1 'polypeptide(L)'
;MNKYAIAALKAHHYLVVSKSMSPREAWATAVAEVTESESARKKGCPKITFLTLADCGYLKNIEARHEEKRRGKLHQRAIQVANLILDFPAISKSELADKTCYKDSQGSYDIVIELAQKGLLKHPK
;
A
#
# COMPACT_ATOMS: atom_id res chain seq x y z
N MET A 1 -0.76 3.29 -15.71
CA MET A 1 -0.62 3.12 -14.25
C MET A 1 -1.34 1.85 -13.82
N ASN A 2 -0.75 1.10 -12.90
CA ASN A 2 -1.34 -0.14 -12.39
C ASN A 2 -2.66 0.17 -11.65
N LYS A 3 -3.69 -0.67 -11.85
CA LYS A 3 -5.00 -0.45 -11.22
C LYS A 3 -4.93 -0.44 -9.68
N TYR A 4 -4.04 -1.24 -9.09
CA TYR A 4 -3.89 -1.27 -7.64
C TYR A 4 -3.21 0.00 -7.11
N ALA A 5 -2.31 0.60 -7.89
CA ALA A 5 -1.73 1.88 -7.53
C ALA A 5 -2.79 2.98 -7.55
N ILE A 6 -3.68 2.97 -8.55
CA ILE A 6 -4.81 3.91 -8.62
C ILE A 6 -5.73 3.69 -7.41
N ALA A 7 -6.04 2.43 -7.09
CA ALA A 7 -6.88 2.11 -5.93
C ALA A 7 -6.25 2.62 -4.63
N ALA A 8 -4.94 2.50 -4.48
CA ALA A 8 -4.24 2.98 -3.28
C ALA A 8 -4.35 4.50 -3.14
N LEU A 9 -4.22 5.24 -4.22
CA LEU A 9 -4.38 6.70 -4.20
C LEU A 9 -5.81 7.08 -3.82
N LYS A 10 -6.81 6.40 -4.38
CA LYS A 10 -8.21 6.64 -4.04
C LYS A 10 -8.50 6.30 -2.57
N ALA A 11 -8.01 5.16 -2.11
CA ALA A 11 -8.21 4.73 -0.73
C ALA A 11 -7.59 5.71 0.26
N HIS A 12 -6.38 6.21 -0.05
CA HIS A 12 -5.74 7.22 0.77
C HIS A 12 -6.63 8.47 0.87
N HIS A 13 -7.13 8.93 -0.26
CA HIS A 13 -8.02 10.10 -0.30
C HIS A 13 -9.25 9.89 0.58
N TYR A 14 -9.90 8.73 0.48
CA TYR A 14 -11.09 8.43 1.28
C TYR A 14 -10.78 8.46 2.78
N LEU A 15 -9.62 7.93 3.17
CA LEU A 15 -9.22 7.95 4.57
C LEU A 15 -8.96 9.36 5.09
N VAL A 16 -8.45 10.24 4.23
CA VAL A 16 -8.21 11.64 4.61
C VAL A 16 -9.51 12.40 4.79
N VAL A 17 -10.47 12.20 3.88
CA VAL A 17 -11.73 12.98 3.90
C VAL A 17 -12.80 12.38 4.80
N SER A 18 -12.74 11.09 5.09
CA SER A 18 -13.74 10.43 5.94
C SER A 18 -13.07 9.81 7.16
N LYS A 19 -13.19 10.46 8.30
CA LYS A 19 -12.54 10.01 9.53
C LYS A 19 -13.16 8.73 10.11
N SER A 20 -14.37 8.38 9.70
CA SER A 20 -15.04 7.18 10.17
C SER A 20 -14.74 5.93 9.35
N MET A 21 -14.14 6.10 8.17
CA MET A 21 -13.86 4.97 7.28
C MET A 21 -12.59 4.23 7.74
N SER A 22 -12.67 2.90 7.78
CA SER A 22 -11.49 2.08 8.09
C SER A 22 -10.63 1.88 6.84
N PRO A 23 -9.34 1.52 7.00
CA PRO A 23 -8.51 1.18 5.84
C PRO A 23 -9.09 0.06 4.97
N ARG A 24 -9.72 -0.94 5.58
CA ARG A 24 -10.38 -2.03 4.84
C ARG A 24 -11.52 -1.52 3.97
N GLU A 25 -12.36 -0.66 4.54
CA GLU A 25 -13.48 -0.07 3.80
C GLU A 25 -12.98 0.82 2.67
N ALA A 26 -11.96 1.63 2.93
CA ALA A 26 -11.38 2.50 1.92
C ALA A 26 -10.80 1.70 0.76
N TRP A 27 -10.06 0.62 1.07
CA TRP A 27 -9.49 -0.24 0.03
C TRP A 27 -10.59 -0.94 -0.78
N ALA A 28 -11.58 -1.52 -0.11
CA ALA A 28 -12.67 -2.23 -0.79
C ALA A 28 -13.44 -1.30 -1.73
N THR A 29 -13.72 -0.08 -1.28
CA THR A 29 -14.41 0.93 -2.09
C THR A 29 -13.55 1.32 -3.28
N ALA A 30 -12.29 1.62 -3.06
CA ALA A 30 -11.38 2.08 -4.10
C ALA A 30 -11.14 1.00 -5.17
N VAL A 31 -10.89 -0.23 -4.76
CA VAL A 31 -10.60 -1.31 -5.73
C VAL A 31 -11.83 -1.66 -6.56
N ALA A 32 -13.03 -1.53 -5.97
CA ALA A 32 -14.28 -1.74 -6.71
C ALA A 32 -14.48 -0.69 -7.80
N GLU A 33 -13.93 0.50 -7.62
CA GLU A 33 -14.02 1.56 -8.61
C GLU A 33 -13.06 1.39 -9.78
N VAL A 34 -11.96 0.68 -9.57
CA VAL A 34 -10.94 0.52 -10.61
C VAL A 34 -11.01 -0.80 -11.37
N THR A 35 -11.79 -1.77 -10.89
CA THR A 35 -11.97 -3.03 -11.59
C THR A 35 -13.31 -3.67 -11.26
N GLU A 36 -13.91 -4.32 -12.25
CA GLU A 36 -15.14 -5.10 -12.09
C GLU A 36 -14.85 -6.55 -11.74
N SER A 37 -13.62 -7.00 -11.89
CA SER A 37 -13.22 -8.37 -11.62
C SER A 37 -13.24 -8.68 -10.13
N GLU A 38 -14.07 -9.63 -9.70
CA GLU A 38 -14.12 -10.06 -8.31
C GLU A 38 -12.79 -10.63 -7.85
N SER A 39 -12.13 -11.42 -8.68
CA SER A 39 -10.86 -12.01 -8.32
C SER A 39 -9.78 -10.93 -8.12
N ALA A 40 -9.78 -9.89 -8.97
CA ALA A 40 -8.86 -8.78 -8.82
C ALA A 40 -9.11 -7.99 -7.54
N ARG A 41 -10.39 -7.78 -7.17
CA ARG A 41 -10.74 -7.07 -5.92
C ARG A 41 -10.29 -7.81 -4.69
N LYS A 42 -10.21 -9.14 -4.77
CA LYS A 42 -9.86 -10.01 -3.64
C LYS A 42 -8.37 -10.34 -3.54
N LYS A 43 -7.54 -9.83 -4.44
CA LYS A 43 -6.10 -10.11 -4.40
C LYS A 43 -5.50 -9.69 -3.06
N GLY A 44 -4.85 -10.65 -2.38
CA GLY A 44 -4.32 -10.45 -1.05
C GLY A 44 -3.08 -9.57 -0.99
N CYS A 45 -2.14 -9.72 -1.94
CA CYS A 45 -0.90 -8.96 -1.88
C CYS A 45 -1.10 -7.45 -1.94
N PRO A 46 -1.87 -6.90 -2.91
CA PRO A 46 -2.12 -5.46 -2.93
C PRO A 46 -2.88 -4.98 -1.70
N LYS A 47 -3.90 -5.73 -1.29
CA LYS A 47 -4.72 -5.39 -0.13
C LYS A 47 -3.87 -5.31 1.14
N ILE A 48 -3.11 -6.35 1.44
CA ILE A 48 -2.29 -6.40 2.65
C ILE A 48 -1.21 -5.31 2.62
N THR A 49 -0.64 -5.03 1.44
CA THR A 49 0.34 -3.94 1.30
C THR A 49 -0.27 -2.61 1.74
N PHE A 50 -1.43 -2.26 1.18
CA PHE A 50 -2.08 -0.98 1.54
C PHE A 50 -2.48 -0.95 3.01
N LEU A 51 -3.11 -2.01 3.51
CA LEU A 51 -3.56 -2.07 4.90
C LEU A 51 -2.39 -1.98 5.89
N THR A 52 -1.26 -2.62 5.58
CA THR A 52 -0.07 -2.54 6.41
C THR A 52 0.46 -1.11 6.49
N LEU A 53 0.55 -0.44 5.34
CA LEU A 53 1.03 0.95 5.31
C LEU A 53 0.11 1.88 6.12
N ALA A 54 -1.20 1.69 5.99
CA ALA A 54 -2.17 2.50 6.72
C ALA A 54 -2.10 2.26 8.23
N ASP A 55 -2.07 0.99 8.65
CA ASP A 55 -2.06 0.64 10.07
C ASP A 55 -0.76 1.03 10.77
N CYS A 56 0.35 0.95 10.07
CA CYS A 56 1.67 1.13 10.67
C CYS A 56 2.20 2.57 10.61
N GLY A 57 1.41 3.49 10.07
CA GLY A 57 1.79 4.90 10.09
C GLY A 57 2.65 5.36 8.93
N TYR A 58 2.69 4.61 7.83
CA TYR A 58 3.47 4.98 6.64
C TYR A 58 2.76 5.94 5.69
N LEU A 59 1.48 6.24 5.92
CA LEU A 59 0.71 7.13 5.05
C LEU A 59 0.57 8.51 5.67
N LYS A 60 0.88 9.56 4.91
CA LYS A 60 0.73 10.94 5.38
C LYS A 60 -0.74 11.27 5.66
N ASN A 61 -0.97 12.02 6.73
CA ASN A 61 -2.29 12.48 7.15
C ASN A 61 -3.24 11.35 7.59
N ILE A 62 -2.72 10.15 7.78
CA ILE A 62 -3.47 8.99 8.28
C ILE A 62 -2.80 8.54 9.58
N GLU A 63 -3.57 8.50 10.65
CA GLU A 63 -3.04 8.04 11.94
C GLU A 63 -2.87 6.53 11.93
N ALA A 64 -1.75 6.07 12.50
CA ALA A 64 -1.53 4.65 12.71
C ALA A 64 -2.53 4.13 13.72
N ARG A 65 -3.24 3.07 13.37
CA ARG A 65 -4.27 2.50 14.25
C ARG A 65 -3.75 1.35 15.10
N HIS A 66 -2.85 0.54 14.54
CA HIS A 66 -2.28 -0.64 15.21
C HIS A 66 -3.37 -1.58 15.74
N GLU A 67 -4.57 -1.52 15.16
CA GLU A 67 -5.72 -2.31 15.60
C GLU A 67 -5.58 -3.78 15.27
N GLU A 68 -4.91 -4.08 14.16
CA GLU A 68 -4.68 -5.45 13.73
C GLU A 68 -3.19 -5.76 13.76
N LYS A 69 -2.83 -6.78 14.50
CA LYS A 69 -1.44 -7.25 14.50
C LYS A 69 -1.24 -8.14 13.29
N ARG A 70 -0.86 -7.53 12.19
CA ARG A 70 -0.55 -8.27 10.98
C ARG A 70 0.82 -8.88 11.11
N ARG A 71 0.92 -10.14 10.75
CA ARG A 71 2.18 -10.86 10.77
C ARG A 71 2.31 -11.64 9.47
N GLY A 72 3.53 -12.07 9.16
CA GLY A 72 3.77 -12.89 8.00
C GLY A 72 4.50 -12.14 6.91
N LYS A 73 4.75 -12.86 5.81
CA LYS A 73 5.64 -12.38 4.75
C LYS A 73 5.14 -11.14 4.03
N LEU A 74 3.83 -11.07 3.76
CA LEU A 74 3.26 -9.92 3.04
C LEU A 74 3.38 -8.63 3.85
N HIS A 75 3.11 -8.71 5.14
CA HIS A 75 3.25 -7.58 6.05
C HIS A 75 4.71 -7.10 6.13
N GLN A 76 5.63 -8.04 6.37
CA GLN A 76 7.05 -7.71 6.48
C GLN A 76 7.59 -7.13 5.18
N ARG A 77 7.16 -7.67 4.05
CA ARG A 77 7.59 -7.18 2.73
C ARG A 77 7.09 -5.77 2.47
N ALA A 78 5.84 -5.48 2.82
CA ALA A 78 5.30 -4.13 2.64
C ALA A 78 6.12 -3.09 3.41
N ILE A 79 6.48 -3.39 4.64
CA ILE A 79 7.31 -2.52 5.47
C ILE A 79 8.71 -2.38 4.88
N GLN A 80 9.31 -3.49 4.46
CA GLN A 80 10.65 -3.49 3.86
C GLN A 80 10.68 -2.62 2.59
N VAL A 81 9.69 -2.79 1.71
CA VAL A 81 9.60 -2.03 0.46
C VAL A 81 9.41 -0.55 0.76
N ALA A 82 8.54 -0.21 1.70
CA ALA A 82 8.31 1.19 2.08
C ALA A 82 9.59 1.84 2.60
N ASN A 83 10.32 1.16 3.48
CA ASN A 83 11.57 1.67 4.01
C ASN A 83 12.62 1.85 2.92
N LEU A 84 12.74 0.89 2.00
CA LEU A 84 13.70 0.99 0.90
C LEU A 84 13.40 2.18 -0.01
N ILE A 85 12.13 2.40 -0.35
CA ILE A 85 11.75 3.51 -1.21
C ILE A 85 11.95 4.84 -0.50
N LEU A 86 11.63 4.93 0.79
CA LEU A 86 11.83 6.16 1.55
C LEU A 86 13.31 6.52 1.69
N ASP A 87 14.16 5.50 1.88
CA ASP A 87 15.61 5.72 2.02
C ASP A 87 16.30 5.92 0.67
N PHE A 88 15.78 5.30 -0.39
CA PHE A 88 16.34 5.36 -1.74
C PHE A 88 15.24 5.64 -2.76
N PRO A 89 14.79 6.92 -2.86
CA PRO A 89 13.63 7.25 -3.70
C PRO A 89 13.76 6.90 -5.18
N ALA A 90 14.98 6.74 -5.68
CA ALA A 90 15.22 6.39 -7.08
C ALA A 90 15.31 4.88 -7.32
N ILE A 91 15.07 4.07 -6.29
CA ILE A 91 15.17 2.61 -6.42
C ILE A 91 14.17 2.08 -7.45
N SER A 92 14.62 1.14 -8.30
CA SER A 92 13.78 0.53 -9.33
C SER A 92 13.05 -0.71 -8.78
N LYS A 93 12.03 -1.16 -9.52
CA LYS A 93 11.35 -2.42 -9.17
C LYS A 93 12.32 -3.59 -9.19
N SER A 94 13.26 -3.59 -10.14
CA SER A 94 14.27 -4.65 -10.24
C SER A 94 15.14 -4.69 -8.99
N GLU A 95 15.56 -3.53 -8.51
CA GLU A 95 16.36 -3.43 -7.28
C GLU A 95 15.54 -3.84 -6.04
N LEU A 96 14.26 -3.48 -6.01
CA LEU A 96 13.37 -3.92 -4.93
C LEU A 96 13.25 -5.44 -4.91
N ALA A 97 13.09 -6.06 -6.08
CA ALA A 97 13.01 -7.50 -6.19
C ALA A 97 14.29 -8.18 -5.68
N ASP A 98 15.44 -7.63 -6.03
CA ASP A 98 16.74 -8.16 -5.60
C ASP A 98 16.91 -8.05 -4.07
N LYS A 99 16.58 -6.89 -3.50
CA LYS A 99 16.78 -6.65 -2.07
C LYS A 99 15.78 -7.39 -1.19
N THR A 100 14.56 -7.60 -1.68
CA THR A 100 13.52 -8.32 -0.93
C THR A 100 13.51 -9.81 -1.23
N CYS A 101 14.26 -10.24 -2.23
CA CYS A 101 14.25 -11.63 -2.72
C CYS A 101 12.85 -12.06 -3.18
N TYR A 102 12.08 -11.13 -3.73
CA TYR A 102 10.72 -11.40 -4.18
C TYR A 102 10.39 -10.59 -5.43
N LYS A 103 9.93 -11.28 -6.46
CA LYS A 103 9.47 -10.64 -7.69
C LYS A 103 7.97 -10.42 -7.58
N ASP A 104 7.57 -9.16 -7.52
CA ASP A 104 6.17 -8.81 -7.41
C ASP A 104 5.42 -9.04 -8.72
N SER A 105 4.38 -9.88 -8.68
CA SER A 105 3.55 -10.18 -9.83
C SER A 105 2.14 -9.59 -9.72
N GLN A 106 1.81 -8.94 -8.59
CA GLN A 106 0.45 -8.46 -8.32
C GLN A 106 0.34 -6.94 -8.15
N GLY A 107 1.44 -6.21 -8.34
CA GLY A 107 1.40 -4.76 -8.31
C GLY A 107 1.62 -4.13 -6.93
N SER A 108 2.06 -4.91 -5.93
CA SER A 108 2.32 -4.36 -4.59
C SER A 108 3.40 -3.29 -4.58
N TYR A 109 4.47 -3.48 -5.37
CA TYR A 109 5.53 -2.48 -5.48
C TYR A 109 5.02 -1.20 -6.10
N ASP A 110 4.14 -1.31 -7.10
CA ASP A 110 3.54 -0.14 -7.76
C ASP A 110 2.74 0.72 -6.78
N ILE A 111 2.06 0.09 -5.82
CA ILE A 111 1.32 0.79 -4.77
C ILE A 111 2.27 1.69 -3.98
N VAL A 112 3.36 1.11 -3.48
CA VAL A 112 4.30 1.84 -2.63
C VAL A 112 5.03 2.93 -3.42
N ILE A 113 5.45 2.59 -4.65
CA ILE A 113 6.14 3.55 -5.53
C ILE A 113 5.23 4.75 -5.82
N GLU A 114 3.98 4.49 -6.19
CA GLU A 114 3.06 5.56 -6.54
C GLU A 114 2.74 6.46 -5.34
N LEU A 115 2.51 5.87 -4.18
CA LEU A 115 2.29 6.63 -2.95
C LEU A 115 3.50 7.52 -2.65
N ALA A 116 4.71 6.99 -2.84
CA ALA A 116 5.94 7.77 -2.64
C ALA A 116 6.07 8.90 -3.64
N GLN A 117 5.79 8.64 -4.92
CA GLN A 117 5.87 9.66 -5.98
C GLN A 117 4.88 10.80 -5.77
N LYS A 118 3.74 10.51 -5.19
CA LYS A 118 2.73 11.54 -4.88
C LYS A 118 2.98 12.23 -3.54
N GLY A 119 4.06 11.88 -2.85
CA GLY A 119 4.41 12.49 -1.57
C GLY A 119 3.53 12.06 -0.42
N LEU A 120 2.90 10.89 -0.52
CA LEU A 120 1.96 10.38 0.49
C LEU A 120 2.57 9.34 1.43
N LEU A 121 3.79 8.92 1.15
CA LEU A 121 4.49 7.92 1.97
C LEU A 121 5.45 8.63 2.93
N LYS A 122 5.52 8.14 4.17
CA LYS A 122 6.43 8.69 5.18
C LYS A 122 6.92 7.58 6.10
N HIS A 123 8.03 7.83 6.80
CA HIS A 123 8.43 6.95 7.88
C HIS A 123 7.47 7.13 9.06
N PRO A 124 7.06 6.04 9.71
CA PRO A 124 6.27 6.15 10.94
C PRO A 124 7.16 6.67 12.07
N LYS A 125 6.56 7.35 12.99
CA LYS A 125 7.28 7.79 14.18
C LYS A 125 7.22 6.75 15.25
#